data_7249791435ebce872ca71b5c4e2dfbf4
#
_entry.id   7249791435ebce872ca71b5c4e2dfbf4
#
_cell.length_a   1.000
_cell.length_b   1.000
_cell.length_c   1.000
_cell.angle_alpha   90.00
_cell.angle_beta   90.00
_cell.angle_gamma   90.00
#
_symmetry.space_group_name_H-M   'P 1'
#
loop_
_entity.id
_entity.type
_entity.pdbx_description
1 polymer ?
#
loop_
_entity_poly.entity_id
_entity_poly.type
_entity_poly.pdbx_seq_one_letter_code
_entity_poly.pdbx_strand_id
1 'polypeptide(L)'
;MKLIFNISSCPIATLEINPRTKTITPLELSNDPLALSPVLLPSDRSWTGLEKRLQEMTGNKKSLMEQLKAIQEHELRVPFQKNLKLSIEANE
;
A
#
# COMPACT_ATOMS: atom_id res chain seq x y z
N MET A 1 -0.24 11.45 -3.82
CA MET A 1 -0.05 10.22 -4.62
C MET A 1 -0.97 9.12 -4.10
N LYS A 2 -1.40 8.25 -4.98
CA LYS A 2 -2.29 7.14 -4.63
C LYS A 2 -1.54 5.83 -4.61
N LEU A 3 -1.58 5.13 -3.51
CA LEU A 3 -1.07 3.76 -3.39
C LEU A 3 -2.23 2.80 -3.60
N ILE A 4 -2.09 1.91 -4.57
CA ILE A 4 -3.14 0.98 -4.97
C ILE A 4 -2.70 -0.44 -4.68
N PHE A 5 -3.54 -1.16 -3.94
CA PHE A 5 -3.35 -2.58 -3.66
C PHE A 5 -4.28 -3.38 -4.59
N ASN A 6 -3.68 -4.22 -5.44
CA ASN A 6 -4.42 -5.05 -6.39
C ASN A 6 -4.22 -6.53 -6.08
N ILE A 7 -5.29 -7.30 -6.16
CA ILE A 7 -5.21 -8.76 -6.16
C ILE A 7 -5.78 -9.24 -7.47
N SER A 8 -4.97 -9.99 -8.24
CA SER A 8 -5.36 -10.53 -9.56
C SER A 8 -5.95 -9.46 -10.48
N SER A 9 -5.30 -8.29 -10.52
CA SER A 9 -5.72 -7.13 -11.32
C SER A 9 -7.00 -6.45 -10.83
N CYS A 10 -7.50 -6.82 -9.65
CA CYS A 10 -8.67 -6.22 -9.05
C CYS A 10 -8.25 -5.29 -7.91
N PRO A 11 -8.51 -3.98 -7.98
CA PRO A 11 -8.14 -3.07 -6.89
C PRO A 11 -8.96 -3.39 -5.64
N ILE A 12 -8.26 -3.58 -4.52
CA ILE A 12 -8.91 -3.87 -3.23
C ILE A 12 -8.80 -2.73 -2.25
N ALA A 13 -7.81 -1.87 -2.42
CA ALA A 13 -7.63 -0.70 -1.58
C ALA A 13 -6.89 0.38 -2.33
N THR A 14 -7.31 1.62 -2.14
CA THR A 14 -6.63 2.81 -2.66
C THR A 14 -6.47 3.80 -1.53
N LEU A 15 -5.23 4.21 -1.29
CA LEU A 15 -4.89 5.16 -0.24
C LEU A 15 -4.29 6.42 -0.86
N GLU A 16 -4.78 7.57 -0.43
CA GLU A 16 -4.16 8.85 -0.76
C GLU A 16 -3.07 9.15 0.26
N ILE A 17 -1.85 9.39 -0.21
CA ILE A 17 -0.69 9.63 0.65
C ILE A 17 -0.21 11.05 0.45
N ASN A 18 -0.15 11.82 1.55
CA ASN A 18 0.36 13.17 1.55
C ASN A 18 1.68 13.20 2.33
N PRO A 19 2.84 13.25 1.64
CA PRO A 19 4.13 13.25 2.32
C PRO A 19 4.43 14.54 3.08
N ARG A 20 3.76 15.64 2.74
CA ARG A 20 3.98 16.91 3.45
C ARG A 20 3.45 16.87 4.87
N THR A 21 2.25 16.31 5.03
CA THR A 21 1.58 16.22 6.34
C THR A 21 1.76 14.86 6.99
N LYS A 22 2.37 13.91 6.27
CA LYS A 22 2.52 12.52 6.69
C LYS A 22 1.17 11.90 7.05
N THR A 23 0.18 12.15 6.19
CA THR A 23 -1.17 11.63 6.38
C THR A 23 -1.53 10.62 5.30
N ILE A 24 -2.38 9.69 5.68
CA ILE A 24 -2.89 8.65 4.78
C ILE A 24 -4.41 8.67 4.88
N THR A 25 -5.05 8.84 3.72
CA THR A 25 -6.52 8.89 3.64
C THR A 25 -7.01 7.73 2.79
N PRO A 26 -7.77 6.79 3.33
CA PRO A 26 -8.39 5.74 2.53
C PRO A 26 -9.41 6.35 1.57
N LEU A 27 -9.27 6.06 0.28
CA LEU A 27 -10.20 6.53 -0.76
C LEU A 27 -11.22 5.45 -1.11
N GLU A 28 -10.73 4.24 -1.40
CA GLU A 28 -11.56 3.11 -1.73
C GLU A 28 -11.04 1.89 -0.99
N LEU A 29 -11.93 1.15 -0.36
CA LEU A 29 -11.60 -0.09 0.34
C LEU A 29 -12.60 -1.15 -0.09
N SER A 30 -12.13 -2.37 -0.28
CA SER A 30 -13.01 -3.50 -0.59
C SER A 30 -14.03 -3.71 0.52
N ASN A 31 -15.25 -4.03 0.13
CA ASN A 31 -16.31 -4.41 1.07
C ASN A 31 -16.15 -5.84 1.59
N ASP A 32 -15.23 -6.60 1.02
CA ASP A 32 -14.97 -7.97 1.43
C ASP A 32 -13.84 -7.99 2.47
N PRO A 33 -14.16 -8.21 3.76
CA PRO A 33 -13.13 -8.25 4.80
C PRO A 33 -12.15 -9.41 4.62
N LEU A 34 -12.53 -10.47 3.94
CA LEU A 34 -11.63 -11.58 3.66
C LEU A 34 -10.56 -11.21 2.64
N ALA A 35 -10.88 -10.30 1.72
CA ALA A 35 -9.92 -9.79 0.76
C ALA A 35 -9.04 -8.70 1.36
N LEU A 36 -9.62 -7.81 2.16
CA LEU A 36 -8.92 -6.62 2.68
C LEU A 36 -8.05 -6.92 3.90
N SER A 37 -8.56 -7.70 4.86
CA SER A 37 -7.89 -7.96 6.13
C SER A 37 -6.46 -8.51 6.00
N PRO A 38 -6.17 -9.48 5.13
CA PRO A 38 -4.81 -9.98 4.99
C PRO A 38 -3.83 -8.95 4.41
N VAL A 39 -4.35 -7.92 3.78
CA VAL A 39 -3.54 -6.93 3.06
C VAL A 39 -3.36 -5.66 3.87
N LEU A 40 -4.44 -5.14 4.43
CA LEU A 40 -4.44 -3.83 5.07
C LEU A 40 -5.39 -3.83 6.27
N LEU A 41 -4.81 -3.85 7.46
CA LEU A 41 -5.58 -3.73 8.70
C LEU A 41 -5.90 -2.24 8.96
N PRO A 42 -6.90 -1.94 9.79
CA PRO A 42 -7.17 -0.54 10.16
C PRO A 42 -5.96 0.20 10.73
N SER A 43 -5.11 -0.49 11.49
CA SER A 43 -3.88 0.08 12.04
C SER A 43 -2.84 0.42 10.97
N ASP A 44 -2.93 -0.20 9.79
CA ASP A 44 -2.00 0.02 8.69
C ASP A 44 -2.36 1.27 7.86
N ARG A 45 -3.41 1.97 8.24
CA ARG A 45 -3.90 3.16 7.53
C ARG A 45 -3.36 4.46 8.09
N SER A 46 -2.32 4.39 8.93
CA SER A 46 -1.56 5.54 9.39
C SER A 46 -0.17 5.52 8.74
N TRP A 47 0.54 6.64 8.80
CA TRP A 47 1.88 6.72 8.23
C TRP A 47 2.81 5.65 8.82
N THR A 48 2.88 5.59 10.15
CA THR A 48 3.73 4.61 10.84
C THR A 48 3.28 3.18 10.60
N GLY A 49 1.97 2.94 10.65
CA GLY A 49 1.41 1.61 10.42
C GLY A 49 1.66 1.12 9.01
N LEU A 50 1.46 1.98 8.01
CA LEU A 50 1.72 1.63 6.63
C LEU A 50 3.20 1.38 6.37
N GLU A 51 4.08 2.20 6.94
CA GLU A 51 5.52 2.00 6.83
C GLU A 51 5.92 0.62 7.35
N LYS A 52 5.43 0.27 8.53
CA LYS A 52 5.70 -1.03 9.14
C LYS A 52 5.17 -2.18 8.27
N ARG A 53 3.96 -2.00 7.75
CA ARG A 53 3.35 -3.02 6.88
C ARG A 53 4.16 -3.26 5.62
N LEU A 54 4.61 -2.20 4.97
CA LEU A 54 5.45 -2.32 3.77
C LEU A 54 6.81 -2.93 4.09
N GLN A 55 7.38 -2.61 5.24
CA GLN A 55 8.62 -3.25 5.70
C GLN A 55 8.46 -4.76 5.86
N GLU A 56 7.33 -5.20 6.42
CA GLU A 56 7.03 -6.62 6.53
C GLU A 56 6.83 -7.27 5.16
N MET A 57 6.12 -6.61 4.26
CA MET A 57 5.86 -7.14 2.92
C MET A 57 7.13 -7.26 2.07
N THR A 58 8.02 -6.29 2.16
CA THR A 58 9.24 -6.26 1.34
C THR A 58 10.43 -6.97 1.99
N GLY A 59 10.36 -7.19 3.30
CA GLY A 59 11.47 -7.79 4.04
C GLY A 59 12.64 -6.83 4.26
N ASN A 60 12.48 -5.54 3.96
CA ASN A 60 13.51 -4.54 4.21
C ASN A 60 13.00 -3.47 5.19
N LYS A 61 13.92 -2.66 5.71
CA LYS A 61 13.58 -1.65 6.72
C LYS A 61 13.66 -0.22 6.16
N LYS A 62 13.36 -0.04 4.90
CA LYS A 62 13.35 1.28 4.29
C LYS A 62 12.19 2.12 4.82
N SER A 63 12.37 3.44 4.84
CA SER A 63 11.31 4.35 5.22
C SER A 63 10.13 4.28 4.25
N LEU A 64 8.98 4.78 4.67
CA LEU A 64 7.79 4.79 3.82
C LEU A 64 8.05 5.51 2.50
N MET A 65 8.72 6.67 2.53
CA MET A 65 9.04 7.41 1.31
C MET A 65 9.93 6.62 0.36
N GLU A 66 10.91 5.91 0.88
CA GLU A 66 11.78 5.07 0.07
C GLU A 66 11.01 3.88 -0.53
N GLN A 67 10.11 3.28 0.25
CA GLN A 67 9.24 2.21 -0.24
C GLN A 67 8.33 2.71 -1.37
N LEU A 68 7.71 3.87 -1.17
CA LEU A 68 6.81 4.44 -2.17
C LEU A 68 7.56 4.80 -3.46
N LYS A 69 8.76 5.33 -3.34
CA LYS A 69 9.58 5.64 -4.50
C LYS A 69 9.93 4.38 -5.30
N ALA A 70 10.29 3.31 -4.61
CA ALA A 70 10.59 2.04 -5.25
C ALA A 70 9.36 1.47 -5.98
N ILE A 71 8.18 1.55 -5.35
CA ILE A 71 6.93 1.10 -5.97
C ILE A 71 6.58 1.96 -7.19
N GLN A 72 6.83 3.26 -7.12
CA GLN A 72 6.57 4.17 -8.23
C GLN A 72 7.44 3.86 -9.44
N GLU A 73 8.69 3.47 -9.22
CA GLU A 73 9.61 3.11 -10.29
C GLU A 73 9.30 1.72 -10.87
N HIS A 74 8.96 0.78 -10.00
CA HIS A 74 8.68 -0.61 -10.37
C HIS A 74 7.55 -1.14 -9.51
N GLU A 75 6.52 -1.69 -10.12
CA GLU A 75 5.45 -2.33 -9.38
C GLU A 75 5.99 -3.39 -8.44
N LEU A 76 5.55 -3.36 -7.20
CA LEU A 76 5.98 -4.32 -6.19
C LEU A 76 5.07 -5.55 -6.19
N ARG A 77 5.69 -6.72 -6.33
CA ARG A 77 5.01 -8.00 -6.14
C ARG A 77 5.42 -8.56 -4.79
N VAL A 78 4.44 -8.91 -3.97
CA VAL A 78 4.69 -9.40 -2.63
C VAL A 78 5.04 -10.89 -2.67
N PRO A 79 6.22 -11.31 -2.20
CA PRO A 79 6.66 -12.70 -2.36
C PRO A 79 5.76 -13.75 -1.72
N PHE A 80 5.10 -13.41 -0.62
CA PHE A 80 4.29 -14.35 0.14
C PHE A 80 2.79 -14.28 -0.17
N GLN A 81 2.38 -13.35 -1.02
CA GLN A 81 0.98 -13.22 -1.45
C GLN A 81 0.96 -13.14 -2.96
N LYS A 82 0.84 -14.28 -3.58
CA LYS A 82 1.09 -14.49 -5.01
C LYS A 82 0.41 -13.50 -5.96
N ASN A 83 -0.78 -13.06 -5.64
CA ASN A 83 -1.54 -12.21 -6.55
C ASN A 83 -1.60 -10.75 -6.10
N LEU A 84 -0.90 -10.43 -5.01
CA LEU A 84 -0.89 -9.06 -4.49
C LEU A 84 0.18 -8.23 -5.20
N LYS A 85 -0.23 -7.09 -5.70
CA LYS A 85 0.60 -6.17 -6.44
C LYS A 85 0.32 -4.75 -5.96
N LEU A 86 1.38 -4.01 -5.65
CA LEU A 86 1.27 -2.62 -5.25
C LEU A 86 1.73 -1.73 -6.38
N SER A 87 0.98 -0.68 -6.64
CA SER A 87 1.33 0.31 -7.65
C SER A 87 1.04 1.71 -7.12
N ILE A 88 1.69 2.70 -7.71
CA ILE A 88 1.48 4.09 -7.36
C ILE A 88 1.01 4.87 -8.57
N GLU A 89 -0.07 5.63 -8.37
CA GLU A 89 -0.59 6.57 -9.34
C GLU A 89 -0.29 7.98 -8.85
N ALA A 90 0.44 8.74 -9.66
CA ALA A 90 0.77 10.11 -9.31
C ALA A 90 -0.46 11.00 -9.46
N ASN A 91 -0.68 11.85 -8.47
CA ASN A 91 -1.69 12.91 -8.58
C ASN A 91 -1.09 14.13 -9.25
N GLU A 92 -1.86 14.74 -10.03
CA GLU A 92 -1.51 16.02 -10.59
C GLU A 92 -2.25 17.15 -9.95
#